data_1322f5be11013cc2e757287be52b38fd
#
_entry.id   1322f5be11013cc2e757287be52b38fd
#
_cell.length_a   1.000
_cell.length_b   1.000
_cell.length_c   1.000
_cell.angle_alpha   90.00
_cell.angle_beta   90.00
_cell.angle_gamma   90.00
#
_symmetry.space_group_name_H-M   'P 1'
#
loop_
_entity.id
_entity.type
_entity.pdbx_description
1 polymer ?
#
loop_
_entity_poly.entity_id
_entity_poly.type
_entity_poly.pdbx_seq_one_letter_code
_entity_poly.pdbx_strand_id
1 'polypeptide(L)'
;MLNFYMLSSGSRGNSTVIWDENDLIIIDCGISLKKFQEKTSELGIENLEKSMFISHEHSDHSSGVRAISRKLQADVYSRGKTLEKMHLEKGYSIRGEVAIGNFTVMPVSVDHDAVDPVVYVIGNRGIKISVVSDLGIISQELLDAMQGSDIMAIEANHDPEMLRTGPYTEMLKMRIRSEHGHLSNEQSAEAIYVSASDNTRIVLTHLSEKNNTPDIAIETVKAYLYNRNKKYASMETASQDFGSTLYRL
;
A
#
# COMPACT_ATOMS: atom_id res chain seq x y z
N MET A 1 9.12 -17.38 -9.76
CA MET A 1 7.80 -17.28 -9.07
C MET A 1 7.81 -15.96 -8.31
N LEU A 2 6.77 -15.12 -8.49
CA LEU A 2 6.62 -13.86 -7.77
C LEU A 2 5.66 -14.06 -6.59
N ASN A 3 6.02 -13.52 -5.44
CA ASN A 3 5.21 -13.61 -4.23
C ASN A 3 4.86 -12.20 -3.74
N PHE A 4 3.66 -12.05 -3.17
CA PHE A 4 3.18 -10.81 -2.56
C PHE A 4 2.52 -11.12 -1.21
N TYR A 5 2.88 -10.36 -0.18
CA TYR A 5 2.29 -10.50 1.13
C TYR A 5 2.31 -9.16 1.87
N MET A 6 1.14 -8.68 2.30
CA MET A 6 1.06 -7.55 3.21
C MET A 6 1.20 -8.05 4.64
N LEU A 7 2.25 -7.63 5.31
CA LEU A 7 2.52 -8.01 6.70
C LEU A 7 1.54 -7.33 7.67
N SER A 8 1.15 -6.10 7.36
CA SER A 8 0.27 -5.28 8.19
C SER A 8 -0.31 -4.14 7.36
N SER A 9 -1.56 -3.74 7.62
CA SER A 9 -2.22 -2.63 6.94
C SER A 9 -3.16 -1.89 7.87
N GLY A 10 -2.96 -0.57 8.04
CA GLY A 10 -3.77 0.33 8.86
C GLY A 10 -2.95 1.32 9.69
N SER A 11 -3.60 2.19 10.42
CA SER A 11 -3.00 3.34 11.14
C SER A 11 -1.98 2.98 12.24
N ARG A 12 -1.82 1.70 12.59
CA ARG A 12 -0.80 1.23 13.55
C ARG A 12 0.45 0.67 12.88
N GLY A 13 0.50 0.67 11.56
CA GLY A 13 1.67 0.28 10.79
C GLY A 13 1.35 -0.49 9.52
N ASN A 14 1.97 -0.04 8.44
CA ASN A 14 1.86 -0.60 7.10
C ASN A 14 3.21 -1.22 6.72
N SER A 15 3.19 -2.40 6.12
CA SER A 15 4.37 -3.02 5.53
C SER A 15 3.96 -4.14 4.58
N THR A 16 4.53 -4.12 3.37
CA THR A 16 4.29 -5.11 2.31
C THR A 16 5.62 -5.68 1.84
N VAL A 17 5.66 -6.98 1.58
CA VAL A 17 6.81 -7.66 1.00
C VAL A 17 6.44 -8.31 -0.32
N ILE A 18 7.29 -8.11 -1.32
CA ILE A 18 7.15 -8.65 -2.68
C ILE A 18 8.50 -9.24 -3.07
N TRP A 19 8.55 -10.51 -3.45
CA TRP A 19 9.83 -11.14 -3.73
C TRP A 19 9.76 -12.20 -4.81
N ASP A 20 10.89 -12.37 -5.50
CA ASP A 20 11.12 -13.49 -6.41
C ASP A 20 12.25 -14.41 -5.87
N GLU A 21 12.94 -15.11 -6.73
CA GLU A 21 14.02 -16.02 -6.35
C GLU A 21 15.32 -15.33 -5.90
N ASN A 22 15.50 -14.03 -6.19
CA ASN A 22 16.74 -13.30 -5.93
C ASN A 22 16.56 -12.08 -5.04
N ASP A 23 15.47 -11.33 -5.24
CA ASP A 23 15.27 -10.00 -4.69
C ASP A 23 14.01 -9.90 -3.84
N LEU A 24 14.08 -9.12 -2.78
CA LEU A 24 12.99 -8.75 -1.89
C LEU A 24 12.78 -7.23 -1.96
N ILE A 25 11.60 -6.83 -2.39
CA ILE A 25 11.10 -5.46 -2.32
C ILE A 25 10.22 -5.31 -1.09
N ILE A 26 10.51 -4.34 -0.24
CA ILE A 26 9.72 -3.99 0.94
C ILE A 26 9.11 -2.62 0.69
N ILE A 27 7.78 -2.54 0.73
CA ILE A 27 7.06 -1.26 0.63
C ILE A 27 6.57 -0.91 2.03
N ASP A 28 7.08 0.20 2.54
CA ASP A 28 6.87 0.72 3.88
C ASP A 28 7.30 -0.21 5.03
N CYS A 29 7.58 0.39 6.16
CA CYS A 29 8.03 -0.28 7.37
C CYS A 29 7.51 0.43 8.62
N GLY A 30 6.19 0.55 8.74
CA GLY A 30 5.52 1.13 9.90
C GLY A 30 5.35 0.17 11.07
N ILE A 31 5.99 -0.99 11.04
CA ILE A 31 5.92 -2.02 12.08
C ILE A 31 7.26 -2.20 12.78
N SER A 32 7.24 -2.76 13.99
CA SER A 32 8.49 -3.04 14.73
C SER A 32 9.31 -4.14 14.07
N LEU A 33 10.64 -4.13 14.27
CA LEU A 33 11.53 -5.19 13.81
C LEU A 33 11.07 -6.58 14.31
N LYS A 34 10.61 -6.68 15.56
CA LYS A 34 10.09 -7.92 16.11
C LYS A 34 8.89 -8.45 15.30
N LYS A 35 7.89 -7.59 15.07
CA LYS A 35 6.69 -7.94 14.26
C LYS A 35 7.08 -8.31 12.82
N PHE A 36 8.02 -7.57 12.22
CA PHE A 36 8.54 -7.90 10.88
C PHE A 36 9.15 -9.29 10.84
N GLN A 37 10.07 -9.61 11.78
CA GLN A 37 10.73 -10.91 11.85
C GLN A 37 9.74 -12.06 12.12
N GLU A 38 8.80 -11.89 13.05
CA GLU A 38 7.75 -12.88 13.34
C GLU A 38 6.93 -13.21 12.09
N LYS A 39 6.56 -12.19 11.30
CA LYS A 39 5.73 -12.37 10.09
C LYS A 39 6.51 -12.89 8.88
N THR A 40 7.81 -12.75 8.86
CA THR A 40 8.65 -13.17 7.72
C THR A 40 9.43 -14.46 7.99
N SER A 41 9.43 -14.97 9.22
CA SER A 41 10.25 -16.13 9.65
C SER A 41 10.05 -17.41 8.84
N GLU A 42 8.89 -17.60 8.22
CA GLU A 42 8.56 -18.79 7.45
C GLU A 42 8.53 -18.55 5.94
N LEU A 43 8.91 -17.34 5.48
CA LEU A 43 8.81 -16.97 4.07
C LEU A 43 10.04 -17.38 3.24
N GLY A 44 11.16 -17.72 3.88
CA GLY A 44 12.40 -18.13 3.20
C GLY A 44 13.09 -16.96 2.44
N ILE A 45 12.97 -15.73 2.95
CA ILE A 45 13.48 -14.50 2.31
C ILE A 45 14.80 -14.00 2.89
N GLU A 46 15.43 -14.76 3.77
CA GLU A 46 16.62 -14.32 4.53
C GLU A 46 17.83 -14.07 3.62
N ASN A 47 17.97 -14.86 2.56
CA ASN A 47 19.14 -14.84 1.66
C ASN A 47 18.93 -13.98 0.42
N LEU A 48 17.77 -13.32 0.27
CA LEU A 48 17.49 -12.46 -0.87
C LEU A 48 18.21 -11.10 -0.73
N GLU A 49 18.50 -10.44 -1.85
CA GLU A 49 18.89 -9.03 -1.86
C GLU A 49 17.68 -8.16 -1.49
N LYS A 50 17.89 -7.14 -0.65
CA LYS A 50 16.79 -6.42 -0.01
C LYS A 50 16.80 -4.94 -0.34
N SER A 51 15.70 -4.47 -0.89
CA SER A 51 15.45 -3.05 -1.17
C SER A 51 14.14 -2.61 -0.52
N MET A 52 14.19 -1.48 0.17
CA MET A 52 13.07 -0.91 0.93
C MET A 52 12.65 0.41 0.30
N PHE A 53 11.40 0.55 -0.05
CA PHE A 53 10.80 1.73 -0.65
C PHE A 53 9.80 2.36 0.33
N ILE A 54 10.00 3.61 0.69
CA ILE A 54 9.17 4.31 1.66
C ILE A 54 8.31 5.36 0.94
N SER A 55 7.00 5.24 1.13
CA SER A 55 6.00 6.10 0.50
C SER A 55 6.06 7.53 1.02
N HIS A 56 6.08 7.70 2.33
CA HIS A 56 6.13 8.99 3.02
C HIS A 56 6.60 8.85 4.48
N GLU A 57 6.74 9.97 5.19
CA GLU A 57 7.40 10.02 6.50
C GLU A 57 6.51 9.68 7.70
N HIS A 58 5.20 9.49 7.55
CA HIS A 58 4.33 9.19 8.69
C HIS A 58 4.76 7.93 9.45
N SER A 59 4.55 7.93 10.76
CA SER A 59 5.10 6.90 11.64
C SER A 59 4.60 5.49 11.33
N ASP A 60 3.37 5.36 10.88
CA ASP A 60 2.75 4.10 10.46
C ASP A 60 3.27 3.57 9.11
N HIS A 61 4.15 4.32 8.42
CA HIS A 61 4.89 3.90 7.23
C HIS A 61 6.39 3.82 7.48
N SER A 62 6.93 4.56 8.44
CA SER A 62 8.38 4.78 8.55
C SER A 62 9.00 4.37 9.89
N SER A 63 8.23 4.10 10.96
CA SER A 63 8.76 3.92 12.32
C SER A 63 9.76 2.76 12.46
N GLY A 64 9.65 1.71 11.67
CA GLY A 64 10.55 0.56 11.67
C GLY A 64 11.76 0.66 10.75
N VAL A 65 11.78 1.64 9.82
CA VAL A 65 12.76 1.74 8.72
C VAL A 65 14.19 1.58 9.21
N ARG A 66 14.62 2.36 10.21
CA ARG A 66 16.02 2.33 10.70
C ARG A 66 16.43 0.97 11.29
N ALA A 67 15.52 0.35 12.06
CA ALA A 67 15.81 -0.91 12.73
C ALA A 67 15.82 -2.07 11.72
N ILE A 68 14.83 -2.09 10.82
CA ILE A 68 14.66 -3.16 9.85
C ILE A 68 15.74 -3.06 8.76
N SER A 69 16.00 -1.87 8.17
CA SER A 69 17.01 -1.71 7.13
C SER A 69 18.41 -2.08 7.63
N ARG A 70 18.75 -1.65 8.86
CA ARG A 70 20.04 -2.03 9.48
C ARG A 70 20.16 -3.54 9.71
N LYS A 71 19.08 -4.17 10.23
CA LYS A 71 19.07 -5.61 10.51
C LYS A 71 19.16 -6.45 9.25
N LEU A 72 18.46 -6.03 8.20
CA LEU A 72 18.42 -6.73 6.92
C LEU A 72 19.54 -6.35 5.97
N GLN A 73 20.30 -5.29 6.27
CA GLN A 73 21.26 -4.64 5.37
C GLN A 73 20.60 -4.17 4.05
N ALA A 74 19.35 -3.69 4.15
CA ALA A 74 18.55 -3.29 3.01
C ALA A 74 18.87 -1.86 2.59
N ASP A 75 18.97 -1.62 1.28
CA ASP A 75 19.01 -0.28 0.71
C ASP A 75 17.65 0.40 0.84
N VAL A 76 17.64 1.69 1.20
CA VAL A 76 16.40 2.45 1.42
C VAL A 76 16.22 3.48 0.33
N TYR A 77 15.09 3.45 -0.34
CA TYR A 77 14.70 4.35 -1.43
C TYR A 77 13.46 5.16 -1.03
N SER A 78 13.44 6.45 -1.33
CA SER A 78 12.24 7.31 -1.18
C SER A 78 12.45 8.62 -1.93
N ARG A 79 11.43 9.50 -1.92
CA ARG A 79 11.59 10.89 -2.33
C ARG A 79 12.62 11.62 -1.44
N GLY A 80 13.36 12.57 -2.02
CA GLY A 80 14.43 13.26 -1.28
C GLY A 80 13.93 13.99 -0.04
N LYS A 81 12.79 14.70 -0.12
CA LYS A 81 12.21 15.40 1.02
C LYS A 81 11.73 14.44 2.12
N THR A 82 11.21 13.28 1.75
CA THR A 82 10.83 12.22 2.69
C THR A 82 12.05 11.68 3.43
N LEU A 83 13.18 11.41 2.73
CA LEU A 83 14.43 10.98 3.36
C LEU A 83 14.97 12.05 4.34
N GLU A 84 14.94 13.32 3.95
CA GLU A 84 15.35 14.45 4.80
C GLU A 84 14.47 14.52 6.06
N LYS A 85 13.16 14.42 5.91
CA LYS A 85 12.20 14.46 7.01
C LYS A 85 12.36 13.29 7.99
N MET A 86 12.68 12.12 7.46
CA MET A 86 13.01 10.93 8.28
C MET A 86 14.42 10.99 8.88
N HIS A 87 15.26 11.99 8.50
CA HIS A 87 16.68 12.08 8.89
C HIS A 87 17.47 10.80 8.53
N LEU A 88 17.24 10.26 7.33
CA LEU A 88 17.99 9.09 6.82
C LEU A 88 19.18 9.55 5.98
N GLU A 89 20.37 9.49 6.60
CA GLU A 89 21.62 9.89 5.93
C GLU A 89 22.05 8.93 4.80
N LYS A 90 21.65 7.66 4.90
CA LYS A 90 21.96 6.59 3.94
C LYS A 90 20.69 6.13 3.23
N GLY A 91 20.13 6.97 2.39
CA GLY A 91 18.99 6.65 1.56
C GLY A 91 19.21 7.11 0.13
N TYR A 92 18.62 6.40 -0.82
CA TYR A 92 18.66 6.74 -2.24
C TYR A 92 17.43 7.56 -2.61
N SER A 93 17.66 8.82 -2.99
CA SER A 93 16.59 9.69 -3.47
C SER A 93 16.16 9.28 -4.88
N ILE A 94 14.86 9.01 -5.03
CA ILE A 94 14.28 8.62 -6.33
C ILE A 94 13.31 9.68 -6.85
N ARG A 95 13.21 9.80 -8.18
CA ARG A 95 12.26 10.69 -8.87
C ARG A 95 11.38 9.94 -9.87
N GLY A 96 11.85 8.84 -10.38
CA GLY A 96 11.20 7.99 -11.36
C GLY A 96 11.41 6.52 -11.06
N GLU A 97 11.17 5.68 -12.06
CA GLU A 97 11.32 4.24 -11.97
C GLU A 97 12.73 3.82 -11.56
N VAL A 98 12.81 2.82 -10.70
CA VAL A 98 14.04 2.18 -10.22
C VAL A 98 14.00 0.70 -10.60
N ALA A 99 15.09 0.21 -11.21
CA ALA A 99 15.28 -1.21 -11.50
C ALA A 99 16.08 -1.89 -10.38
N ILE A 100 15.54 -3.00 -9.85
CA ILE A 100 16.18 -3.86 -8.85
C ILE A 100 16.04 -5.31 -9.34
N GLY A 101 17.13 -5.90 -9.80
CA GLY A 101 17.08 -7.25 -10.38
C GLY A 101 16.05 -7.35 -11.50
N ASN A 102 15.04 -8.21 -11.31
CA ASN A 102 13.91 -8.34 -12.25
C ASN A 102 12.74 -7.37 -11.97
N PHE A 103 12.85 -6.57 -10.91
CA PHE A 103 11.80 -5.62 -10.54
C PHE A 103 12.01 -4.26 -11.18
N THR A 104 10.91 -3.63 -11.53
CA THR A 104 10.82 -2.19 -11.72
C THR A 104 9.89 -1.63 -10.65
N VAL A 105 10.30 -0.57 -9.96
CA VAL A 105 9.52 0.09 -8.90
C VAL A 105 9.30 1.53 -9.31
N MET A 106 8.06 1.88 -9.65
CA MET A 106 7.67 3.20 -10.11
C MET A 106 6.94 3.97 -8.99
N PRO A 107 7.50 5.08 -8.50
CA PRO A 107 6.80 5.99 -7.60
C PRO A 107 5.81 6.86 -8.39
N VAL A 108 4.56 6.90 -7.95
CA VAL A 108 3.52 7.80 -8.47
C VAL A 108 3.15 8.79 -7.37
N SER A 109 3.22 10.10 -7.68
CA SER A 109 2.90 11.15 -6.70
C SER A 109 1.41 11.16 -6.37
N VAL A 110 1.06 11.38 -5.10
CA VAL A 110 -0.32 11.43 -4.61
C VAL A 110 -0.54 12.64 -3.72
N ASP A 111 -1.80 13.00 -3.53
CA ASP A 111 -2.21 14.08 -2.62
C ASP A 111 -2.48 13.51 -1.22
N HIS A 112 -1.58 13.83 -0.30
CA HIS A 112 -1.67 13.47 1.12
C HIS A 112 -0.97 14.54 1.97
N ASP A 113 -1.25 14.60 3.28
CA ASP A 113 -0.66 15.58 4.20
C ASP A 113 0.76 15.20 4.67
N ALA A 114 1.61 14.83 3.71
CA ALA A 114 3.02 14.51 3.88
C ALA A 114 3.90 15.40 2.99
N VAL A 115 5.23 15.36 3.17
CA VAL A 115 6.12 16.34 2.49
C VAL A 115 6.31 16.09 0.98
N ASP A 116 6.30 14.82 0.56
CA ASP A 116 6.48 14.41 -0.85
C ASP A 116 5.96 12.96 -1.02
N PRO A 117 4.64 12.74 -0.82
CA PRO A 117 4.07 11.40 -0.75
C PRO A 117 3.99 10.74 -2.12
N VAL A 118 4.24 9.44 -2.14
CA VAL A 118 4.11 8.58 -3.32
C VAL A 118 3.44 7.26 -2.96
N VAL A 119 2.86 6.63 -3.97
CA VAL A 119 2.49 5.21 -3.96
C VAL A 119 3.38 4.46 -4.94
N TYR A 120 3.36 3.14 -4.93
CA TYR A 120 4.25 2.35 -5.76
C TYR A 120 3.51 1.40 -6.68
N VAL A 121 3.94 1.39 -7.95
CA VAL A 121 3.57 0.36 -8.93
C VAL A 121 4.80 -0.47 -9.24
N ILE A 122 4.70 -1.77 -9.05
CA ILE A 122 5.81 -2.70 -9.12
C ILE A 122 5.59 -3.65 -10.31
N GLY A 123 6.57 -3.73 -11.20
CA GLY A 123 6.62 -4.68 -12.30
C GLY A 123 7.64 -5.79 -12.03
N ASN A 124 7.33 -7.03 -12.43
CA ASN A 124 8.30 -8.14 -12.44
C ASN A 124 7.90 -9.14 -13.54
N ARG A 125 8.73 -9.27 -14.57
CA ARG A 125 8.53 -10.26 -15.67
C ARG A 125 7.10 -10.29 -16.26
N GLY A 126 6.49 -9.10 -16.43
CA GLY A 126 5.16 -8.96 -17.03
C GLY A 126 4.02 -8.98 -16.01
N ILE A 127 4.27 -9.26 -14.75
CA ILE A 127 3.31 -9.14 -13.65
C ILE A 127 3.38 -7.72 -13.11
N LYS A 128 2.23 -7.11 -12.82
CA LYS A 128 2.09 -5.77 -12.27
C LYS A 128 1.37 -5.80 -10.92
N ILE A 129 1.94 -5.14 -9.92
CA ILE A 129 1.38 -5.00 -8.58
C ILE A 129 1.29 -3.51 -8.23
N SER A 130 0.13 -3.03 -7.81
CA SER A 130 -0.05 -1.67 -7.28
C SER A 130 -0.25 -1.72 -5.78
N VAL A 131 0.52 -0.90 -5.04
CA VAL A 131 0.39 -0.69 -3.59
C VAL A 131 0.07 0.77 -3.37
N VAL A 132 -1.19 1.05 -3.06
CA VAL A 132 -1.80 2.39 -3.07
C VAL A 132 -2.50 2.64 -1.74
N SER A 133 -1.93 3.50 -0.91
CA SER A 133 -2.53 3.95 0.35
C SER A 133 -2.18 5.40 0.65
N ASP A 134 -2.93 5.99 1.55
CA ASP A 134 -2.74 7.36 2.02
C ASP A 134 -2.82 8.41 0.91
N LEU A 135 -4.04 8.56 0.43
CA LEU A 135 -4.38 9.57 -0.57
C LEU A 135 -5.87 9.96 -0.45
N GLY A 136 -6.17 11.23 -0.63
CA GLY A 136 -7.56 11.73 -0.56
C GLY A 136 -8.25 11.80 -1.92
N ILE A 137 -7.47 11.78 -3.01
CA ILE A 137 -7.97 11.85 -4.40
C ILE A 137 -7.13 10.97 -5.31
N ILE A 138 -7.75 10.41 -6.34
CA ILE A 138 -7.08 9.58 -7.35
C ILE A 138 -6.92 10.39 -8.62
N SER A 139 -5.66 10.61 -9.01
CA SER A 139 -5.32 11.31 -10.26
C SER A 139 -5.46 10.38 -11.48
N GLN A 140 -5.61 10.96 -12.67
CA GLN A 140 -5.59 10.18 -13.91
C GLN A 140 -4.25 9.45 -14.11
N GLU A 141 -3.13 10.08 -13.74
CA GLU A 141 -1.81 9.45 -13.78
C GLU A 141 -1.76 8.16 -12.95
N LEU A 142 -2.35 8.18 -11.74
CA LEU A 142 -2.43 7.00 -10.88
C LEU A 142 -3.35 5.92 -11.46
N LEU A 143 -4.51 6.30 -12.02
CA LEU A 143 -5.41 5.36 -12.70
C LEU A 143 -4.69 4.64 -13.86
N ASP A 144 -3.97 5.40 -14.69
CA ASP A 144 -3.22 4.87 -15.83
C ASP A 144 -2.08 3.95 -15.36
N ALA A 145 -1.38 4.32 -14.30
CA ALA A 145 -0.31 3.51 -13.72
C ALA A 145 -0.83 2.17 -13.15
N MET A 146 -2.00 2.19 -12.48
CA MET A 146 -2.64 0.99 -11.92
C MET A 146 -3.29 0.09 -12.98
N GLN A 147 -3.53 0.61 -14.19
CA GLN A 147 -4.28 -0.10 -15.24
C GLN A 147 -3.76 -1.51 -15.46
N GLY A 148 -4.65 -2.50 -15.31
CA GLY A 148 -4.35 -3.91 -15.57
C GLY A 148 -3.41 -4.58 -14.56
N SER A 149 -3.31 -4.08 -13.32
CA SER A 149 -2.55 -4.73 -12.26
C SER A 149 -3.09 -6.14 -11.97
N ASP A 150 -2.18 -7.10 -11.80
CA ASP A 150 -2.50 -8.47 -11.38
C ASP A 150 -2.90 -8.53 -9.90
N ILE A 151 -2.23 -7.72 -9.07
CA ILE A 151 -2.64 -7.42 -7.69
C ILE A 151 -2.81 -5.92 -7.54
N MET A 152 -3.95 -5.50 -7.02
CA MET A 152 -4.25 -4.12 -6.67
C MET A 152 -4.53 -4.04 -5.16
N ALA A 153 -3.49 -3.67 -4.40
CA ALA A 153 -3.63 -3.33 -2.99
C ALA A 153 -3.95 -1.83 -2.92
N ILE A 154 -5.21 -1.51 -2.59
CA ILE A 154 -5.73 -0.14 -2.64
C ILE A 154 -6.43 0.22 -1.34
N GLU A 155 -6.22 1.44 -0.88
CA GLU A 155 -6.88 1.98 0.30
C GLU A 155 -8.42 1.93 0.15
N ALA A 156 -9.10 1.50 1.24
CA ALA A 156 -10.53 1.65 1.46
C ALA A 156 -10.70 2.07 2.93
N ASN A 157 -10.35 3.33 3.22
CA ASN A 157 -10.17 3.77 4.60
C ASN A 157 -11.48 3.81 5.38
N HIS A 158 -12.53 4.44 4.82
CA HIS A 158 -13.72 4.69 5.59
C HIS A 158 -15.01 4.49 4.80
N ASP A 159 -16.04 4.07 5.52
CA ASP A 159 -17.43 4.23 5.09
C ASP A 159 -17.88 5.66 5.40
N PRO A 160 -18.47 6.41 4.44
CA PRO A 160 -18.85 7.81 4.62
C PRO A 160 -19.87 8.01 5.76
N GLU A 161 -20.81 7.09 5.95
CA GLU A 161 -21.82 7.21 6.99
C GLU A 161 -21.24 6.89 8.37
N MET A 162 -20.38 5.86 8.49
CA MET A 162 -19.65 5.59 9.72
C MET A 162 -18.75 6.76 10.10
N LEU A 163 -18.06 7.38 9.13
CA LEU A 163 -17.25 8.57 9.39
C LEU A 163 -18.11 9.74 9.84
N ARG A 164 -19.27 9.98 9.21
CA ARG A 164 -20.19 11.06 9.54
C ARG A 164 -20.69 10.94 10.97
N THR A 165 -21.10 9.73 11.38
CA THR A 165 -21.70 9.46 12.72
C THR A 165 -20.69 9.02 13.78
N GLY A 166 -19.46 8.72 13.36
CA GLY A 166 -18.41 8.15 14.20
C GLY A 166 -17.84 9.11 15.25
N PRO A 167 -16.98 8.60 16.13
CA PRO A 167 -16.55 9.31 17.35
C PRO A 167 -15.51 10.41 17.13
N TYR A 168 -15.04 10.61 15.91
CA TYR A 168 -14.00 11.59 15.61
C TYR A 168 -14.54 13.03 15.69
N THR A 169 -13.65 13.97 16.00
CA THR A 169 -13.99 15.40 15.97
C THR A 169 -14.31 15.84 14.54
N GLU A 170 -15.15 16.87 14.38
CA GLU A 170 -15.50 17.36 13.04
C GLU A 170 -14.26 17.83 12.24
N MET A 171 -13.26 18.39 12.92
CA MET A 171 -12.00 18.78 12.27
C MET A 171 -11.26 17.56 11.70
N LEU A 172 -11.20 16.44 12.43
CA LEU A 172 -10.58 15.20 11.94
C LEU A 172 -11.40 14.57 10.81
N LYS A 173 -12.74 14.58 10.90
CA LYS A 173 -13.62 14.10 9.83
C LYS A 173 -13.45 14.91 8.55
N MET A 174 -13.32 16.24 8.65
CA MET A 174 -13.04 17.10 7.50
C MET A 174 -11.69 16.81 6.88
N ARG A 175 -10.63 16.61 7.70
CA ARG A 175 -9.31 16.21 7.21
C ARG A 175 -9.37 14.87 6.46
N ILE A 176 -10.00 13.84 7.02
CA ILE A 176 -10.12 12.52 6.40
C ILE A 176 -10.82 12.60 5.04
N ARG A 177 -11.85 13.42 4.89
CA ARG A 177 -12.61 13.60 3.64
C ARG A 177 -11.97 14.58 2.64
N SER A 178 -10.89 15.25 3.01
CA SER A 178 -10.23 16.22 2.12
C SER A 178 -9.41 15.53 1.03
N GLU A 179 -9.01 16.29 0.02
CA GLU A 179 -8.11 15.82 -1.05
C GLU A 179 -6.75 15.30 -0.53
N HIS A 180 -6.35 15.73 0.68
CA HIS A 180 -5.13 15.29 1.36
C HIS A 180 -5.41 14.25 2.46
N GLY A 181 -6.62 13.72 2.52
CA GLY A 181 -7.05 12.74 3.51
C GLY A 181 -6.90 11.30 3.04
N HIS A 182 -8.02 10.57 3.04
CA HIS A 182 -8.08 9.14 2.71
C HIS A 182 -9.28 8.80 1.84
N LEU A 183 -9.14 7.77 1.02
CA LEU A 183 -10.24 7.29 0.17
C LEU A 183 -11.38 6.67 0.98
N SER A 184 -12.60 7.00 0.61
CA SER A 184 -13.77 6.23 1.04
C SER A 184 -13.88 4.90 0.29
N ASN A 185 -14.73 4.00 0.77
CA ASN A 185 -15.02 2.74 0.09
C ASN A 185 -15.54 2.95 -1.34
N GLU A 186 -16.37 3.99 -1.58
CA GLU A 186 -16.90 4.30 -2.91
C GLU A 186 -15.83 4.84 -3.85
N GLN A 187 -14.94 5.73 -3.38
CA GLN A 187 -13.83 6.24 -4.19
C GLN A 187 -12.88 5.10 -4.60
N SER A 188 -12.61 4.18 -3.68
CA SER A 188 -11.81 2.98 -3.97
C SER A 188 -12.51 2.08 -5.00
N ALA A 189 -13.82 1.88 -4.86
CA ALA A 189 -14.61 1.11 -5.81
C ALA A 189 -14.59 1.71 -7.22
N GLU A 190 -14.65 3.04 -7.33
CA GLU A 190 -14.56 3.76 -8.61
C GLU A 190 -13.19 3.56 -9.26
N ALA A 191 -12.10 3.70 -8.50
CA ALA A 191 -10.74 3.48 -9.01
C ALA A 191 -10.54 2.04 -9.49
N ILE A 192 -11.02 1.05 -8.71
CA ILE A 192 -10.98 -0.36 -9.08
C ILE A 192 -11.79 -0.60 -10.36
N TYR A 193 -12.97 -0.02 -10.47
CA TYR A 193 -13.79 -0.14 -11.68
C TYR A 193 -13.05 0.31 -12.94
N VAL A 194 -12.35 1.44 -12.85
CA VAL A 194 -11.61 2.01 -13.98
C VAL A 194 -10.37 1.19 -14.30
N SER A 195 -9.58 0.79 -13.30
CA SER A 195 -8.21 0.30 -13.51
C SER A 195 -8.06 -1.22 -13.45
N ALA A 196 -8.95 -1.96 -12.78
CA ALA A 196 -8.83 -3.42 -12.66
C ALA A 196 -9.16 -4.13 -13.97
N SER A 197 -8.55 -5.28 -14.19
CA SER A 197 -8.91 -6.26 -15.23
C SER A 197 -9.74 -7.41 -14.65
N ASP A 198 -10.24 -8.30 -15.51
CA ASP A 198 -10.98 -9.49 -15.08
C ASP A 198 -10.13 -10.44 -14.22
N ASN A 199 -8.80 -10.36 -14.34
CA ASN A 199 -7.85 -11.19 -13.62
C ASN A 199 -7.24 -10.51 -12.38
N THR A 200 -7.59 -9.26 -12.10
CA THR A 200 -7.05 -8.52 -10.96
C THR A 200 -7.50 -9.11 -9.63
N ARG A 201 -6.54 -9.38 -8.75
CA ARG A 201 -6.78 -9.70 -7.33
C ARG A 201 -6.76 -8.40 -6.53
N ILE A 202 -7.85 -8.11 -5.85
CA ILE A 202 -8.06 -6.86 -5.12
C ILE A 202 -7.81 -7.12 -3.63
N VAL A 203 -6.97 -6.27 -3.03
CA VAL A 203 -6.72 -6.26 -1.58
C VAL A 203 -7.09 -4.86 -1.08
N LEU A 204 -8.20 -4.76 -0.35
CA LEU A 204 -8.60 -3.50 0.28
C LEU A 204 -7.74 -3.27 1.52
N THR A 205 -7.13 -2.10 1.62
CA THR A 205 -6.09 -1.80 2.60
C THR A 205 -6.42 -0.58 3.44
N HIS A 206 -5.63 -0.36 4.48
CA HIS A 206 -5.66 0.85 5.32
C HIS A 206 -7.05 1.20 5.87
N LEU A 207 -7.83 0.16 6.27
CA LEU A 207 -9.16 0.34 6.82
C LEU A 207 -9.09 1.03 8.20
N SER A 208 -9.92 2.05 8.39
CA SER A 208 -10.09 2.72 9.68
C SER A 208 -10.71 1.78 10.71
N GLU A 209 -10.08 1.61 11.86
CA GLU A 209 -10.61 0.80 12.97
C GLU A 209 -11.92 1.35 13.58
N LYS A 210 -12.26 2.62 13.32
CA LYS A 210 -13.42 3.31 13.90
C LYS A 210 -14.51 3.62 12.89
N ASN A 211 -14.15 3.81 11.63
CA ASN A 211 -15.08 4.30 10.61
C ASN A 211 -15.18 3.35 9.41
N ASN A 212 -14.79 2.08 9.61
CA ASN A 212 -14.97 1.03 8.63
C ASN A 212 -15.02 -0.35 9.30
N THR A 213 -15.45 -1.35 8.52
CA THR A 213 -15.26 -2.76 8.84
C THR A 213 -14.89 -3.51 7.57
N PRO A 214 -14.22 -4.67 7.66
CA PRO A 214 -13.92 -5.51 6.49
C PRO A 214 -15.15 -5.83 5.65
N ASP A 215 -16.27 -6.18 6.29
CA ASP A 215 -17.51 -6.54 5.61
C ASP A 215 -18.11 -5.36 4.85
N ILE A 216 -18.20 -4.17 5.48
CA ILE A 216 -18.72 -2.96 4.85
C ILE A 216 -17.86 -2.57 3.64
N ALA A 217 -16.54 -2.58 3.79
CA ALA A 217 -15.62 -2.26 2.69
C ALA A 217 -15.82 -3.22 1.50
N ILE A 218 -15.82 -4.52 1.76
CA ILE A 218 -16.02 -5.55 0.73
C ILE A 218 -17.41 -5.43 0.08
N GLU A 219 -18.48 -5.28 0.85
CA GLU A 219 -19.84 -5.19 0.34
C GLU A 219 -20.04 -3.95 -0.51
N THR A 220 -19.53 -2.79 -0.08
CA THR A 220 -19.61 -1.53 -0.85
C THR A 220 -18.92 -1.68 -2.20
N VAL A 221 -17.67 -2.16 -2.21
CA VAL A 221 -16.91 -2.32 -3.46
C VAL A 221 -17.56 -3.38 -4.36
N LYS A 222 -17.97 -4.53 -3.82
CA LYS A 222 -18.67 -5.58 -4.58
C LYS A 222 -19.96 -5.08 -5.21
N ALA A 223 -20.80 -4.37 -4.46
CA ALA A 223 -22.05 -3.82 -4.98
C ALA A 223 -21.81 -2.80 -6.11
N TYR A 224 -20.81 -1.94 -5.95
CA TYR A 224 -20.42 -0.96 -6.98
C TYR A 224 -19.99 -1.63 -8.28
N LEU A 225 -19.12 -2.64 -8.20
CA LEU A 225 -18.60 -3.37 -9.35
C LEU A 225 -19.68 -4.24 -10.01
N TYR A 226 -20.50 -4.93 -9.21
CA TYR A 226 -21.61 -5.76 -9.70
C TYR A 226 -22.62 -4.95 -10.52
N ASN A 227 -23.02 -3.79 -10.03
CA ASN A 227 -23.97 -2.92 -10.73
C ASN A 227 -23.44 -2.38 -12.07
N ARG A 228 -22.12 -2.51 -12.32
CA ARG A 228 -21.44 -2.08 -13.56
C ARG A 228 -20.90 -3.24 -14.38
N ASN A 229 -21.29 -4.47 -14.03
CA ASN A 229 -20.83 -5.71 -14.68
C ASN A 229 -19.31 -5.85 -14.75
N LYS A 230 -18.59 -5.28 -13.77
CA LYS A 230 -17.13 -5.39 -13.67
C LYS A 230 -16.72 -6.71 -13.04
N LYS A 231 -15.84 -7.44 -13.72
CA LYS A 231 -15.26 -8.68 -13.22
C LYS A 231 -13.89 -8.44 -12.58
N TYR A 232 -13.51 -9.35 -11.70
CA TYR A 232 -12.19 -9.41 -11.03
C TYR A 232 -11.96 -10.85 -10.54
N ALA A 233 -10.70 -11.23 -10.25
CA ALA A 233 -10.38 -12.60 -9.86
C ALA A 233 -10.75 -12.91 -8.41
N SER A 234 -10.38 -12.04 -7.47
CA SER A 234 -10.67 -12.19 -6.05
C SER A 234 -10.67 -10.84 -5.33
N MET A 235 -11.28 -10.79 -4.14
CA MET A 235 -11.26 -9.61 -3.27
C MET A 235 -11.17 -10.05 -1.81
N GLU A 236 -10.26 -9.41 -1.07
CA GLU A 236 -10.13 -9.53 0.38
C GLU A 236 -9.78 -8.18 1.01
N THR A 237 -9.74 -8.11 2.34
CA THR A 237 -9.18 -7.00 3.10
C THR A 237 -7.87 -7.42 3.77
N ALA A 238 -6.87 -6.55 3.75
CA ALA A 238 -5.69 -6.71 4.60
C ALA A 238 -5.96 -6.10 5.98
N SER A 239 -5.56 -6.80 7.04
CA SER A 239 -5.77 -6.35 8.41
C SER A 239 -4.48 -5.84 9.07
N GLN A 240 -4.66 -5.07 10.15
CA GLN A 240 -3.56 -4.54 10.96
C GLN A 240 -2.72 -5.64 11.62
N ASP A 241 -3.35 -6.72 12.04
CA ASP A 241 -2.68 -7.75 12.83
C ASP A 241 -2.27 -8.97 12.00
N PHE A 242 -3.07 -9.35 11.00
CA PHE A 242 -2.82 -10.56 10.20
C PHE A 242 -2.28 -10.28 8.78
N GLY A 243 -2.44 -9.04 8.29
CA GLY A 243 -2.05 -8.70 6.91
C GLY A 243 -3.05 -9.23 5.89
N SER A 244 -2.56 -9.62 4.71
CA SER A 244 -3.32 -10.22 3.61
C SER A 244 -3.11 -11.74 3.53
N THR A 245 -3.75 -12.39 2.57
CA THR A 245 -3.34 -13.70 2.06
C THR A 245 -1.95 -13.61 1.40
N LEU A 246 -1.16 -14.68 1.47
CA LEU A 246 0.07 -14.81 0.69
C LEU A 246 -0.27 -15.22 -0.75
N TYR A 247 -0.04 -14.32 -1.70
CA TYR A 247 -0.21 -14.59 -3.12
C TYR A 247 1.07 -15.14 -3.74
N ARG A 248 0.91 -16.15 -4.60
CA ARG A 248 1.95 -16.70 -5.48
C ARG A 248 1.49 -16.56 -6.93
N LEU A 249 2.32 -15.93 -7.77
CA LEU A 249 2.04 -15.55 -9.16
C LEU A 249 3.01 -16.20 -10.12
#